data_cbecb66d0b78b98c8e28ca20f637101b
#
_entry.id   cbecb66d0b78b98c8e28ca20f637101b
#
_cell.length_a   1.000
_cell.length_b   1.000
_cell.length_c   1.000
_cell.angle_alpha   90.00
_cell.angle_beta   90.00
_cell.angle_gamma   90.00
#
_symmetry.space_group_name_H-M   'P 1'
#
loop_
_entity.id
_entity.type
_entity.pdbx_description
1 polymer ?
#
loop_
_entity_poly.entity_id
_entity_poly.type
_entity_poly.pdbx_seq_one_letter_code
_entity_poly.pdbx_strand_id
1 'polypeptide(L)'
;MEIKKTAIAGTLESSDVQIMLTQGTDGIVFDLVSDVVKQFDEAIKKTINQVLSEYDVQNVIVKVVDKGALDMVIKARTVAVVQRALDIVDEPKWEVL
;
A
#
# COMPACT_ATOMS: atom_id res chain seq x y z
N MET A 1 -9.80 -9.92 -4.23
CA MET A 1 -8.85 -10.30 -5.31
C MET A 1 -7.53 -10.74 -4.70
N GLU A 2 -6.88 -11.67 -5.34
CA GLU A 2 -5.58 -12.13 -4.85
C GLU A 2 -4.44 -11.41 -5.56
N ILE A 3 -3.36 -11.15 -4.82
CA ILE A 3 -2.15 -10.58 -5.38
C ILE A 3 -1.54 -11.57 -6.38
N LYS A 4 -1.35 -11.12 -7.60
CA LYS A 4 -0.83 -11.96 -8.70
C LYS A 4 0.68 -11.91 -8.82
N LYS A 5 1.29 -10.78 -8.42
CA LYS A 5 2.74 -10.61 -8.49
C LYS A 5 3.20 -9.61 -7.44
N THR A 6 4.48 -9.68 -7.10
CA THR A 6 5.09 -8.66 -6.24
C THR A 6 5.15 -7.34 -7.00
N ALA A 7 4.74 -6.27 -6.36
CA ALA A 7 4.75 -4.93 -6.95
C ALA A 7 5.27 -3.91 -5.95
N ILE A 8 5.77 -2.81 -6.48
CA ILE A 8 6.33 -1.73 -5.67
C ILE A 8 5.86 -0.39 -6.23
N ALA A 9 5.60 0.56 -5.37
CA ALA A 9 5.27 1.94 -5.74
C ALA A 9 5.84 2.91 -4.75
N GLY A 10 6.14 4.12 -5.22
CA GLY A 10 6.70 5.17 -4.39
C GLY A 10 8.22 5.17 -4.37
N THR A 11 8.79 6.07 -3.56
CA THR A 11 10.23 6.26 -3.46
C THR A 11 10.68 6.34 -2.00
N LEU A 12 11.99 6.37 -1.81
CA LEU A 12 12.60 6.56 -0.49
C LEU A 12 12.99 8.03 -0.24
N GLU A 13 12.52 8.93 -1.06
CA GLU A 13 12.78 10.35 -0.92
C GLU A 13 11.99 10.94 0.25
N SER A 14 12.48 12.07 0.75
CA SER A 14 11.82 12.81 1.82
C SER A 14 10.38 13.14 1.46
N SER A 15 9.46 12.99 2.40
CA SER A 15 8.02 13.24 2.25
C SER A 15 7.31 12.27 1.29
N ASP A 16 7.94 11.16 0.93
CA ASP A 16 7.31 10.11 0.13
C ASP A 16 7.18 8.82 0.96
N VAL A 17 6.63 7.81 0.35
CA VAL A 17 6.49 6.47 0.92
C VAL A 17 6.73 5.44 -0.18
N GLN A 18 7.42 4.36 0.17
CA GLN A 18 7.58 3.22 -0.73
C GLN A 18 6.79 2.05 -0.18
N ILE A 19 5.93 1.47 -0.99
CA ILE A 19 5.07 0.35 -0.60
C ILE A 19 5.32 -0.82 -1.54
N MET A 20 5.59 -1.99 -0.96
CA MET A 20 5.75 -3.24 -1.70
C MET A 20 4.70 -4.23 -1.24
N LEU A 21 4.00 -4.83 -2.19
CA LEU A 21 3.04 -5.90 -1.93
C LEU A 21 3.57 -7.23 -2.45
N THR A 22 3.45 -8.26 -1.63
CA THR A 22 3.83 -9.63 -1.98
C THR A 22 2.70 -10.56 -1.58
N GLN A 23 2.54 -11.67 -2.29
CA GLN A 23 1.54 -12.67 -1.94
C GLN A 23 1.70 -13.14 -0.51
N GLY A 24 0.59 -13.23 0.20
CA GLY A 24 0.55 -13.72 1.57
C GLY A 24 -0.48 -14.84 1.71
N THR A 25 -0.47 -15.49 2.87
CA THR A 25 -1.37 -16.61 3.18
C THR A 25 -2.15 -16.42 4.48
N ASP A 26 -1.76 -15.47 5.30
CA ASP A 26 -2.28 -15.31 6.67
C ASP A 26 -2.95 -13.93 6.88
N GLY A 27 -3.74 -13.48 5.93
CA GLY A 27 -4.37 -12.18 6.00
C GLY A 27 -3.42 -11.07 5.62
N ILE A 28 -3.66 -9.88 6.14
CA ILE A 28 -2.83 -8.71 5.85
C ILE A 28 -1.75 -8.59 6.91
N VAL A 29 -0.50 -8.72 6.49
CA VAL A 29 0.67 -8.64 7.38
C VAL A 29 1.45 -7.38 7.02
N PHE A 30 1.70 -6.53 8.00
CA PHE A 30 2.47 -5.29 7.82
C PHE A 30 3.89 -5.41 8.33
N ASP A 31 4.82 -4.90 7.54
CA ASP A 31 6.19 -4.63 7.95
C ASP A 31 6.44 -3.15 7.67
N LEU A 32 6.30 -2.33 8.70
CA LEU A 32 6.32 -0.87 8.58
C LEU A 32 7.55 -0.28 9.24
N VAL A 33 8.31 0.48 8.46
CA VAL A 33 9.41 1.29 8.94
C VAL A 33 9.08 2.75 8.63
N SER A 34 9.17 3.63 9.61
CA SER A 34 8.83 5.05 9.44
C SER A 34 9.86 5.93 10.12
N ASP A 35 10.18 7.06 9.48
CA ASP A 35 11.04 8.09 10.05
C ASP A 35 10.29 9.02 10.98
N VAL A 36 8.96 8.91 11.03
CA VAL A 36 8.12 9.71 11.93
C VAL A 36 7.85 8.95 13.22
N VAL A 37 7.26 9.64 14.19
CA VAL A 37 6.96 9.02 15.49
C VAL A 37 5.96 7.88 15.34
N LYS A 38 6.09 6.86 16.18
CA LYS A 38 5.29 5.62 16.10
C LYS A 38 3.78 5.85 16.16
N GLN A 39 3.34 6.92 16.78
CA GLN A 39 1.91 7.21 16.89
C GLN A 39 1.21 7.35 15.52
N PHE A 40 1.97 7.56 14.45
CA PHE A 40 1.41 7.63 13.09
C PHE A 40 1.31 6.27 12.40
N ASP A 41 1.89 5.22 12.97
CA ASP A 41 1.89 3.88 12.36
C ASP A 41 0.47 3.37 12.13
N GLU A 42 -0.42 3.56 13.10
CA GLU A 42 -1.81 3.10 12.98
C GLU A 42 -2.56 3.87 11.88
N ALA A 43 -2.30 5.17 11.76
CA ALA A 43 -2.92 5.98 10.70
C ALA A 43 -2.46 5.54 9.31
N ILE A 44 -1.17 5.23 9.16
CA ILE A 44 -0.60 4.73 7.91
C ILE A 44 -1.24 3.39 7.54
N LYS A 45 -1.28 2.45 8.47
CA LYS A 45 -1.90 1.14 8.27
C LYS A 45 -3.37 1.25 7.93
N LYS A 46 -4.10 2.15 8.59
CA LYS A 46 -5.52 2.38 8.33
C LYS A 46 -5.75 2.84 6.89
N THR A 47 -4.98 3.80 6.42
CA THR A 47 -5.08 4.31 5.05
C THR A 47 -4.84 3.19 4.03
N ILE A 48 -3.78 2.40 4.24
CA ILE A 48 -3.46 1.28 3.35
C ILE A 48 -4.57 0.21 3.40
N ASN A 49 -5.06 -0.13 4.59
CA ASN A 49 -6.13 -1.10 4.75
C ASN A 49 -7.42 -0.68 4.03
N GLN A 50 -7.75 0.60 4.04
CA GLN A 50 -8.92 1.10 3.33
C GLN A 50 -8.82 0.81 1.83
N VAL A 51 -7.66 1.05 1.23
CA VAL A 51 -7.45 0.77 -0.19
C VAL A 51 -7.49 -0.74 -0.47
N LEU A 52 -6.81 -1.54 0.35
CA LEU A 52 -6.83 -2.99 0.19
C LEU A 52 -8.26 -3.54 0.27
N SER A 53 -9.08 -3.01 1.16
CA SER A 53 -10.48 -3.39 1.29
C SER A 53 -11.29 -3.04 0.05
N GLU A 54 -11.06 -1.87 -0.54
CA GLU A 54 -11.75 -1.44 -1.76
C GLU A 54 -11.46 -2.38 -2.95
N TYR A 55 -10.29 -3.00 -2.97
CA TYR A 55 -9.91 -3.98 -4.01
C TYR A 55 -10.13 -5.42 -3.57
N ASP A 56 -10.74 -5.63 -2.40
CA ASP A 56 -11.02 -6.97 -1.85
C ASP A 56 -9.76 -7.84 -1.76
N VAL A 57 -8.66 -7.24 -1.35
CA VAL A 57 -7.41 -7.96 -1.10
C VAL A 57 -7.41 -8.46 0.34
N GLN A 58 -7.34 -9.77 0.54
CA GLN A 58 -7.47 -10.40 1.85
C GLN A 58 -6.16 -10.98 2.38
N ASN A 59 -5.25 -11.37 1.50
CA ASN A 59 -3.99 -12.01 1.88
C ASN A 59 -2.84 -11.32 1.17
N VAL A 60 -2.01 -10.61 1.93
CA VAL A 60 -0.90 -9.85 1.37
C VAL A 60 0.11 -9.52 2.46
N ILE A 61 1.38 -9.51 2.08
CA ILE A 61 2.45 -8.97 2.91
C ILE A 61 2.73 -7.56 2.41
N VAL A 62 2.57 -6.58 3.29
CA VAL A 62 2.72 -5.16 2.97
C VAL A 62 4.00 -4.66 3.63
N LYS A 63 5.00 -4.34 2.84
CA LYS A 63 6.23 -3.71 3.33
C LYS A 63 6.16 -2.22 3.03
N VAL A 64 6.30 -1.40 4.05
CA VAL A 64 6.16 0.05 3.94
C VAL A 64 7.40 0.73 4.51
N VAL A 65 8.00 1.61 3.73
CA VAL A 65 9.05 2.51 4.22
C VAL A 65 8.52 3.92 4.06
N ASP A 66 8.13 4.55 5.16
CA ASP A 66 7.55 5.89 5.16
C ASP A 66 8.63 6.93 5.47
N LYS A 67 8.70 7.94 4.64
CA LYS A 67 9.62 9.07 4.78
C LYS A 67 8.89 10.37 5.08
N GLY A 68 7.75 10.28 5.77
CA GLY A 68 6.97 11.44 6.16
C GLY A 68 5.92 11.85 5.13
N ALA A 69 5.34 10.89 4.42
CA ALA A 69 4.32 11.16 3.42
C ALA A 69 3.01 11.62 4.06
N LEU A 70 2.30 12.50 3.36
CA LEU A 70 0.94 12.87 3.71
C LEU A 70 -0.03 11.74 3.38
N ASP A 71 -1.18 11.72 4.05
CA ASP A 71 -2.19 10.67 3.84
C ASP A 71 -2.57 10.50 2.38
N MET A 72 -2.76 11.59 1.65
CA MET A 72 -3.11 11.51 0.23
C MET A 72 -2.01 10.87 -0.61
N VAL A 73 -0.75 11.06 -0.24
CA VAL A 73 0.38 10.41 -0.93
C VAL A 73 0.40 8.92 -0.62
N ILE A 74 0.18 8.55 0.63
CA ILE A 74 0.09 7.14 1.04
C ILE A 74 -1.04 6.44 0.27
N LYS A 75 -2.19 7.08 0.20
CA LYS A 75 -3.34 6.54 -0.54
C LYS A 75 -3.02 6.36 -2.02
N ALA A 76 -2.44 7.37 -2.66
CA ALA A 76 -2.10 7.32 -4.08
C ALA A 76 -1.08 6.21 -4.39
N ARG A 77 -0.05 6.07 -3.55
CA ARG A 77 0.95 5.01 -3.72
C ARG A 77 0.35 3.64 -3.49
N THR A 78 -0.56 3.52 -2.53
CA THR A 78 -1.24 2.25 -2.25
C THR A 78 -2.12 1.84 -3.43
N VAL A 79 -2.90 2.75 -3.98
CA VAL A 79 -3.71 2.48 -5.18
C VAL A 79 -2.81 1.99 -6.33
N ALA A 80 -1.71 2.69 -6.56
CA ALA A 80 -0.79 2.34 -7.64
C ALA A 80 -0.21 0.93 -7.45
N VAL A 81 0.26 0.61 -6.24
CA VAL A 81 0.88 -0.70 -6.00
C VAL A 81 -0.13 -1.83 -6.03
N VAL A 82 -1.36 -1.60 -5.55
CA VAL A 82 -2.42 -2.60 -5.60
C VAL A 82 -2.78 -2.91 -7.05
N GLN A 83 -2.97 -1.89 -7.88
CA GLN A 83 -3.27 -2.09 -9.29
C GLN A 83 -2.17 -2.87 -10.01
N ARG A 84 -0.91 -2.58 -9.72
CA ARG A 84 0.22 -3.31 -10.29
C ARG A 84 0.25 -4.76 -9.81
N ALA A 85 0.03 -4.99 -8.51
CA ALA A 85 0.06 -6.32 -7.92
C ALA A 85 -1.10 -7.20 -8.39
N LEU A 86 -2.25 -6.61 -8.67
CA LEU A 86 -3.42 -7.29 -9.21
C LEU A 86 -3.38 -7.40 -10.74
N ASP A 87 -2.40 -6.75 -11.38
CA ASP A 87 -2.24 -6.73 -12.83
C ASP A 87 -3.43 -6.10 -13.56
N ILE A 88 -3.96 -5.00 -13.02
CA ILE A 88 -5.12 -4.30 -13.56
C ILE A 88 -4.83 -2.84 -13.92
N VAL A 89 -3.56 -2.53 -14.20
CA VAL A 89 -3.13 -1.16 -14.51
C VAL A 89 -3.84 -0.62 -15.75
N ASP A 90 -4.12 -1.51 -16.72
CA ASP A 90 -4.80 -1.14 -17.96
C ASP A 90 -6.32 -1.02 -17.80
N GLU A 91 -6.87 -1.42 -16.66
CA GLU A 91 -8.29 -1.36 -16.36
C GLU A 91 -8.50 -0.69 -15.00
N PRO A 92 -8.15 0.60 -14.85
CA PRO A 92 -8.21 1.26 -13.58
C PRO A 92 -9.65 1.43 -13.09
N LYS A 93 -9.82 1.34 -11.77
CA LYS A 93 -11.09 1.63 -11.12
C LYS A 93 -11.17 3.13 -10.85
N TRP A 94 -11.75 3.85 -11.76
CA TRP A 94 -11.82 5.31 -11.69
C TRP A 94 -12.51 5.82 -10.42
N GLU A 95 -13.46 5.06 -9.88
CA GLU A 95 -14.20 5.43 -8.69
C GLU A 95 -13.37 5.43 -7.40
N VAL A 96 -12.20 4.80 -7.40
CA VAL A 96 -11.29 4.80 -6.24
C VAL A 96 -10.07 5.71 -6.42
N LEU A 97 -10.01 6.36 -7.55
CA LEU A 97 -8.95 7.35 -7.82
C LEU A 97 -9.43 8.78 -7.44
#